data_396d2652d0d09e21a8377c6cbfefba11
#
_entry.id   396d2652d0d09e21a8377c6cbfefba11
#
_cell.length_a   1.000
_cell.length_b   1.000
_cell.length_c   1.000
_cell.angle_alpha   90.00
_cell.angle_beta   90.00
_cell.angle_gamma   90.00
#
_symmetry.space_group_name_H-M   'P 1'
#
loop_
_entity.id
_entity.type
_entity.pdbx_description
1 polymer ?
#
loop_
_entity_poly.entity_id
_entity_poly.type
_entity_poly.pdbx_seq_one_letter_code
_entity_poly.pdbx_strand_id
1 'polypeptide(L)'
;MNLSGGFNPYGYVHDPVNWIDPLGLSNSGILDKAMQGQVGDRLSAHHVIPVEVWKENQVFLDKIGIGRQMNSAPNGIHIPGSESAMKADVGKGMKVFHSSNHNNYSDEVRGRIRDIRNQYSNNSINEREARDAIRKLQMDMKNKIWSGQVSTTKCGRVS
;
A
#
# COMPACT_ATOMS: atom_id res chain seq x y z
N MET A 1 -24.34 -9.05 43.03
CA MET A 1 -24.23 -8.28 41.76
C MET A 1 -23.57 -9.17 40.72
N ASN A 2 -24.36 -9.68 39.78
CA ASN A 2 -23.88 -10.55 38.72
C ASN A 2 -23.27 -9.69 37.61
N LEU A 3 -21.97 -9.79 37.41
CA LEU A 3 -21.27 -9.30 36.21
C LEU A 3 -21.47 -10.31 35.10
N SER A 4 -22.61 -10.28 34.43
CA SER A 4 -22.89 -11.02 33.20
C SER A 4 -22.48 -10.16 32.02
N GLY A 5 -21.19 -10.03 31.81
CA GLY A 5 -20.62 -9.37 30.65
C GLY A 5 -19.27 -10.00 30.39
N GLY A 6 -19.31 -11.22 29.83
CA GLY A 6 -18.08 -11.89 29.40
C GLY A 6 -17.36 -11.06 28.35
N PHE A 7 -16.23 -10.46 28.69
CA PHE A 7 -15.24 -10.05 27.73
C PHE A 7 -14.85 -11.31 26.94
N ASN A 8 -15.37 -11.44 25.73
CA ASN A 8 -14.86 -12.44 24.78
C ASN A 8 -13.72 -11.80 23.98
N PRO A 9 -12.45 -12.01 24.35
CA PRO A 9 -11.32 -11.46 23.60
C PRO A 9 -11.13 -12.12 22.24
N TYR A 10 -11.97 -13.12 21.91
CA TYR A 10 -11.97 -13.86 20.64
C TYR A 10 -13.28 -13.68 19.86
N GLY A 11 -13.97 -12.56 20.06
CA GLY A 11 -15.07 -12.15 19.21
C GLY A 11 -14.57 -11.92 17.78
N TYR A 12 -14.35 -12.99 17.04
CA TYR A 12 -14.03 -12.94 15.61
C TYR A 12 -15.19 -12.26 14.90
N VAL A 13 -14.91 -11.12 14.29
CA VAL A 13 -15.86 -10.45 13.38
C VAL A 13 -16.12 -11.38 12.20
N HIS A 14 -17.39 -11.52 11.85
CA HIS A 14 -17.88 -12.49 10.86
C HIS A 14 -17.39 -12.26 9.43
N ASP A 15 -16.78 -11.10 9.15
CA ASP A 15 -16.15 -10.77 7.86
C ASP A 15 -15.02 -9.75 8.04
N PRO A 16 -13.79 -10.19 8.34
CA PRO A 16 -12.65 -9.30 8.54
C PRO A 16 -12.19 -8.62 7.24
N VAL A 17 -12.71 -9.02 6.08
CA VAL A 17 -12.30 -8.51 4.76
C VAL A 17 -13.09 -7.27 4.35
N ASN A 18 -14.31 -7.12 4.84
CA ASN A 18 -15.22 -6.01 4.52
C ASN A 18 -15.45 -5.04 5.68
N TRP A 19 -14.64 -5.13 6.74
CA TRP A 19 -14.76 -4.17 7.84
C TRP A 19 -14.28 -2.81 7.36
N ILE A 20 -15.24 -1.94 7.11
CA ILE A 20 -14.99 -0.50 6.98
C ILE A 20 -14.42 -0.04 8.33
N ASP A 21 -13.22 0.51 8.33
CA ASP A 21 -12.63 1.17 9.50
C ASP A 21 -13.28 2.55 9.67
N PRO A 22 -14.34 2.69 10.51
CA PRO A 22 -15.11 3.94 10.60
C PRO A 22 -14.30 5.09 11.19
N LEU A 23 -13.15 4.80 11.81
CA LEU A 23 -12.27 5.78 12.43
C LEU A 23 -11.01 6.04 11.60
N GLY A 24 -10.80 5.30 10.48
CA GLY A 24 -9.62 5.43 9.65
C GLY A 24 -8.31 5.15 10.39
N LEU A 25 -8.35 4.20 11.34
CA LEU A 25 -7.19 3.80 12.14
C LEU A 25 -6.34 2.74 11.43
N SER A 26 -6.85 2.11 10.37
CA SER A 26 -6.06 1.21 9.53
C SER A 26 -5.01 2.00 8.73
N ASN A 27 -3.94 1.32 8.34
CA ASN A 27 -2.91 1.94 7.50
C ASN A 27 -3.47 2.51 6.19
N SER A 28 -4.44 1.81 5.58
CA SER A 28 -5.11 2.27 4.35
C SER A 28 -5.99 3.50 4.61
N GLY A 29 -6.72 3.57 5.72
CA GLY A 29 -7.51 4.74 6.09
C GLY A 29 -6.66 5.97 6.39
N ILE A 30 -5.50 5.80 7.04
CA ILE A 30 -4.54 6.90 7.26
C ILE A 30 -3.97 7.37 5.92
N LEU A 31 -3.61 6.43 5.04
CA LEU A 31 -3.10 6.74 3.71
C LEU A 31 -4.13 7.48 2.86
N ASP A 32 -5.38 7.01 2.89
CA ASP A 32 -6.50 7.63 2.16
C ASP A 32 -6.68 9.10 2.56
N LYS A 33 -6.69 9.38 3.87
CA LYS A 33 -6.73 10.75 4.39
C LYS A 33 -5.53 11.59 3.94
N ALA A 34 -4.33 11.01 3.94
CA ALA A 34 -3.11 11.69 3.49
C ALA A 34 -3.14 12.03 1.98
N MET A 35 -3.89 11.26 1.19
CA MET A 35 -4.13 11.47 -0.24
C MET A 35 -5.40 12.29 -0.52
N GLN A 36 -6.11 12.78 0.51
CA GLN A 36 -7.36 13.53 0.39
C GLN A 36 -8.49 12.72 -0.26
N GLY A 37 -8.57 11.42 0.05
CA GLY A 37 -9.61 10.51 -0.41
C GLY A 37 -11.00 10.94 0.06
N GLN A 38 -12.03 10.58 -0.71
CA GLN A 38 -13.41 10.93 -0.45
C GLN A 38 -14.25 9.69 -0.18
N VAL A 39 -15.05 9.74 0.88
CA VAL A 39 -15.96 8.63 1.21
C VAL A 39 -16.98 8.43 0.08
N GLY A 40 -17.07 7.20 -0.41
CA GLY A 40 -18.05 6.83 -1.43
C GLY A 40 -17.60 7.04 -2.87
N ASP A 41 -16.36 7.46 -3.12
CA ASP A 41 -15.79 7.63 -4.46
C ASP A 41 -15.46 6.30 -5.17
N ARG A 42 -15.65 5.16 -4.47
CA ARG A 42 -15.38 3.80 -4.94
C ARG A 42 -13.90 3.54 -5.27
N LEU A 43 -13.01 4.40 -4.79
CA LEU A 43 -11.56 4.20 -4.83
C LEU A 43 -11.07 3.60 -3.52
N SER A 44 -9.95 2.90 -3.57
CA SER A 44 -9.24 2.37 -2.41
C SER A 44 -7.82 2.91 -2.39
N ALA A 45 -7.38 3.33 -1.22
CA ALA A 45 -5.99 3.70 -1.01
C ALA A 45 -5.10 2.46 -1.02
N HIS A 46 -4.11 2.45 -1.89
CA HIS A 46 -3.14 1.37 -2.04
C HIS A 46 -1.73 1.87 -1.76
N HIS A 47 -0.99 1.14 -0.90
CA HIS A 47 0.41 1.43 -0.62
C HIS A 47 1.29 1.01 -1.78
N VAL A 48 2.01 1.94 -2.36
CA VAL A 48 2.96 1.69 -3.47
C VAL A 48 4.14 0.83 -3.00
N ILE A 49 4.67 1.12 -1.82
CA ILE A 49 5.52 0.19 -1.08
C ILE A 49 4.62 -0.46 -0.03
N PRO A 50 4.33 -1.78 -0.15
CA PRO A 50 3.45 -2.48 0.78
C PRO A 50 3.87 -2.33 2.24
N VAL A 51 2.90 -2.35 3.15
CA VAL A 51 3.14 -2.13 4.60
C VAL A 51 4.16 -3.12 5.17
N GLU A 52 4.06 -4.40 4.79
CA GLU A 52 5.00 -5.43 5.22
C GLU A 52 6.41 -5.16 4.71
N VAL A 53 6.56 -4.79 3.43
CA VAL A 53 7.87 -4.46 2.83
C VAL A 53 8.48 -3.21 3.46
N TRP A 54 7.64 -2.21 3.77
CA TRP A 54 8.07 -1.02 4.50
C TRP A 54 8.63 -1.37 5.88
N LYS A 55 7.88 -2.17 6.65
CA LYS A 55 8.28 -2.62 7.99
C LYS A 55 9.57 -3.46 7.97
N GLU A 56 9.72 -4.37 7.00
CA GLU A 56 10.95 -5.15 6.80
C GLU A 56 12.19 -4.28 6.58
N ASN A 57 12.00 -3.08 6.03
CA ASN A 57 13.08 -2.16 5.71
C ASN A 57 13.11 -0.91 6.61
N GLN A 58 12.36 -0.90 7.72
CA GLN A 58 12.19 0.28 8.59
C GLN A 58 13.52 0.91 8.99
N VAL A 59 14.48 0.11 9.45
CA VAL A 59 15.81 0.59 9.90
C VAL A 59 16.56 1.33 8.78
N PHE A 60 16.48 0.81 7.55
CA PHE A 60 17.10 1.46 6.39
C PHE A 60 16.38 2.77 6.04
N LEU A 61 15.05 2.74 6.00
CA LEU A 61 14.22 3.90 5.68
C LEU A 61 14.34 5.02 6.73
N ASP A 62 14.52 4.66 8.01
CA ASP A 62 14.83 5.62 9.08
C ASP A 62 16.19 6.29 8.85
N LYS A 63 17.21 5.51 8.52
CA LYS A 63 18.57 6.04 8.24
C LYS A 63 18.57 7.06 7.11
N ILE A 64 17.81 6.82 6.06
CA ILE A 64 17.69 7.75 4.93
C ILE A 64 16.61 8.83 5.14
N GLY A 65 16.00 8.91 6.34
CA GLY A 65 15.11 10.00 6.76
C GLY A 65 13.68 9.96 6.22
N ILE A 66 13.20 8.80 5.74
CA ILE A 66 11.82 8.64 5.24
C ILE A 66 10.99 7.59 5.99
N GLY A 67 11.51 6.99 7.05
CA GLY A 67 10.86 5.89 7.77
C GLY A 67 9.45 6.18 8.28
N ARG A 68 9.11 7.46 8.52
CA ARG A 68 7.76 7.88 8.95
C ARG A 68 6.78 8.14 7.80
N GLN A 69 7.19 7.93 6.54
CA GLN A 69 6.39 8.27 5.36
C GLN A 69 5.59 7.09 4.81
N MET A 70 5.44 6.00 5.55
CA MET A 70 4.69 4.82 5.13
C MET A 70 3.27 5.17 4.66
N ASN A 71 2.54 5.95 5.46
CA ASN A 71 1.16 6.39 5.20
C ASN A 71 1.11 7.82 4.65
N SER A 72 2.07 8.22 3.83
CA SER A 72 2.09 9.53 3.19
C SER A 72 1.70 9.46 1.71
N ALA A 73 1.19 10.55 1.14
CA ALA A 73 0.76 10.62 -0.26
C ALA A 73 1.81 10.14 -1.29
N PRO A 74 3.14 10.39 -1.12
CA PRO A 74 4.15 9.79 -2.00
C PRO A 74 4.09 8.26 -2.06
N ASN A 75 3.75 7.59 -0.95
CA ASN A 75 3.62 6.13 -0.90
C ASN A 75 2.21 5.62 -1.19
N GLY A 76 1.31 6.44 -1.68
CA GLY A 76 -0.06 6.08 -1.96
C GLY A 76 -0.48 6.28 -3.40
N ILE A 77 -1.45 5.48 -3.84
CA ILE A 77 -2.19 5.65 -5.08
C ILE A 77 -3.64 5.24 -4.84
N HIS A 78 -4.60 6.01 -5.36
CA HIS A 78 -5.99 5.59 -5.40
C HIS A 78 -6.22 4.67 -6.60
N ILE A 79 -6.77 3.49 -6.37
CA ILE A 79 -7.14 2.53 -7.42
C ILE A 79 -8.61 2.12 -7.25
N PRO A 80 -9.30 1.70 -8.33
CA PRO A 80 -10.66 1.17 -8.21
C PRO A 80 -10.76 0.12 -7.11
N GLY A 81 -11.70 0.28 -6.18
CA GLY A 81 -11.88 -0.61 -5.02
C GLY A 81 -12.50 -1.96 -5.38
N SER A 82 -12.99 -2.13 -6.62
CA SER A 82 -13.60 -3.37 -7.10
C SER A 82 -13.54 -3.45 -8.61
N GLU A 83 -13.78 -4.65 -9.16
CA GLU A 83 -13.91 -4.86 -10.60
C GLU A 83 -15.05 -4.03 -11.21
N SER A 84 -16.17 -3.89 -10.50
CA SER A 84 -17.30 -3.06 -10.96
C SER A 84 -16.93 -1.58 -10.99
N ALA A 85 -16.12 -1.09 -10.05
CA ALA A 85 -15.61 0.28 -10.07
C ALA A 85 -14.64 0.49 -11.23
N MET A 86 -13.74 -0.47 -11.51
CA MET A 86 -12.85 -0.43 -12.65
C MET A 86 -13.62 -0.41 -13.99
N LYS A 87 -14.61 -1.29 -14.15
CA LYS A 87 -15.46 -1.34 -15.35
C LYS A 87 -16.29 -0.06 -15.54
N ALA A 88 -16.64 0.62 -14.47
CA ALA A 88 -17.32 1.92 -14.50
C ALA A 88 -16.34 3.11 -14.68
N ASP A 89 -15.08 2.84 -14.98
CA ASP A 89 -14.01 3.82 -15.22
C ASP A 89 -13.78 4.82 -14.08
N VAL A 90 -14.09 4.43 -12.84
CA VAL A 90 -13.87 5.27 -11.65
C VAL A 90 -12.40 5.68 -11.53
N GLY A 91 -11.47 4.79 -11.91
CA GLY A 91 -10.03 5.03 -11.93
C GLY A 91 -9.51 5.72 -13.20
N LYS A 92 -10.38 6.30 -14.03
CA LYS A 92 -10.01 7.08 -15.23
C LYS A 92 -9.00 6.36 -16.14
N GLY A 93 -9.35 5.20 -16.61
CA GLY A 93 -8.55 4.39 -17.55
C GLY A 93 -7.64 3.35 -16.89
N MET A 94 -7.61 3.24 -15.57
CA MET A 94 -6.87 2.17 -14.89
C MET A 94 -7.38 0.80 -15.29
N LYS A 95 -6.45 -0.14 -15.49
CA LYS A 95 -6.72 -1.54 -15.88
C LYS A 95 -6.64 -2.51 -14.69
N VAL A 96 -6.50 -1.99 -13.49
CA VAL A 96 -6.36 -2.75 -12.23
C VAL A 96 -7.40 -2.33 -11.22
N PHE A 97 -7.69 -3.19 -10.26
CA PHE A 97 -8.49 -2.87 -9.08
C PHE A 97 -7.90 -3.51 -7.83
N HIS A 98 -8.26 -2.97 -6.66
CA HIS A 98 -7.76 -3.46 -5.38
C HIS A 98 -8.28 -4.87 -5.08
N SER A 99 -7.37 -5.78 -4.71
CA SER A 99 -7.70 -7.08 -4.15
C SER A 99 -6.82 -7.37 -2.93
N SER A 100 -7.23 -8.30 -2.10
CA SER A 100 -6.63 -8.53 -0.77
C SER A 100 -5.27 -9.25 -0.74
N ASN A 101 -4.73 -9.69 -1.87
CA ASN A 101 -3.48 -10.44 -1.90
C ASN A 101 -2.56 -9.98 -3.04
N HIS A 102 -1.31 -9.58 -2.68
CA HIS A 102 -0.37 -8.91 -3.59
C HIS A 102 1.03 -9.53 -3.54
N ASN A 103 1.17 -10.84 -3.34
CA ASN A 103 2.47 -11.48 -3.08
C ASN A 103 3.51 -11.17 -4.16
N ASN A 104 3.16 -11.34 -5.45
CA ASN A 104 4.11 -11.09 -6.55
C ASN A 104 4.51 -9.61 -6.66
N TYR A 105 3.55 -8.70 -6.41
CA TYR A 105 3.81 -7.27 -6.35
C TYR A 105 4.75 -6.92 -5.20
N SER A 106 4.47 -7.45 -4.00
CA SER A 106 5.32 -7.23 -2.82
C SER A 106 6.73 -7.76 -3.04
N ASP A 107 6.90 -8.89 -3.73
CA ASP A 107 8.20 -9.49 -4.03
C ASP A 107 9.02 -8.63 -5.02
N GLU A 108 8.39 -8.06 -6.05
CA GLU A 108 9.04 -7.12 -6.94
C GLU A 108 9.54 -5.89 -6.18
N VAL A 109 8.67 -5.27 -5.37
CA VAL A 109 9.02 -4.08 -4.58
C VAL A 109 10.12 -4.40 -3.57
N ARG A 110 10.04 -5.55 -2.89
CA ARG A 110 11.05 -6.03 -1.92
C ARG A 110 12.41 -6.19 -2.59
N GLY A 111 12.46 -6.78 -3.76
CA GLY A 111 13.69 -6.94 -4.56
C GLY A 111 14.34 -5.60 -4.86
N ARG A 112 13.58 -4.65 -5.39
CA ARG A 112 14.08 -3.30 -5.73
C ARG A 112 14.57 -2.51 -4.52
N ILE A 113 13.88 -2.58 -3.39
CA ILE A 113 14.34 -1.92 -2.15
C ILE A 113 15.61 -2.56 -1.62
N ARG A 114 15.71 -3.90 -1.67
CA ARG A 114 16.92 -4.62 -1.29
C ARG A 114 18.14 -4.15 -2.10
N ASP A 115 17.98 -3.95 -3.40
CA ASP A 115 19.07 -3.50 -4.27
C ASP A 115 19.52 -2.06 -3.91
N ILE A 116 18.58 -1.15 -3.64
CA ILE A 116 18.89 0.22 -3.18
C ILE A 116 19.60 0.18 -1.82
N ARG A 117 19.09 -0.63 -0.88
CA ARG A 117 19.70 -0.79 0.45
C ARG A 117 21.13 -1.35 0.35
N ASN A 118 21.38 -2.30 -0.54
CA ASN A 118 22.71 -2.86 -0.75
C ASN A 118 23.67 -1.80 -1.30
N GLN A 119 23.25 -0.99 -2.27
CA GLN A 119 24.05 0.13 -2.80
C GLN A 119 24.37 1.17 -1.70
N TYR A 120 23.41 1.46 -0.82
CA TYR A 120 23.63 2.35 0.33
C TYR A 120 24.59 1.72 1.34
N SER A 121 24.43 0.44 1.65
CA SER A 121 25.26 -0.27 2.66
C SER A 121 26.72 -0.43 2.26
N ASN A 122 26.98 -0.53 0.95
CA ASN A 122 28.34 -0.61 0.42
C ASN A 122 28.93 0.76 0.02
N ASN A 123 28.27 1.86 0.41
CA ASN A 123 28.64 3.24 0.12
C ASN A 123 28.71 3.60 -1.39
N SER A 124 28.01 2.85 -2.26
CA SER A 124 27.88 3.21 -3.68
C SER A 124 26.99 4.40 -3.92
N ILE A 125 26.04 4.64 -2.99
CA ILE A 125 25.16 5.81 -2.97
C ILE A 125 25.09 6.39 -1.55
N ASN A 126 24.88 7.70 -1.45
CA ASN A 126 24.67 8.39 -0.17
C ASN A 126 23.19 8.43 0.22
N GLU A 127 22.88 9.00 1.41
CA GLU A 127 21.50 9.08 1.93
C GLU A 127 20.53 9.80 0.98
N ARG A 128 20.97 10.89 0.35
CA ARG A 128 20.15 11.67 -0.58
C ARG A 128 19.84 10.83 -1.82
N GLU A 129 20.85 10.21 -2.40
CA GLU A 129 20.70 9.35 -3.58
C GLU A 129 19.82 8.13 -3.27
N ALA A 130 19.95 7.55 -2.08
CA ALA A 130 19.09 6.46 -1.63
C ALA A 130 17.62 6.92 -1.49
N ARG A 131 17.35 8.11 -0.92
CA ARG A 131 16.00 8.70 -0.88
C ARG A 131 15.42 8.92 -2.27
N ASP A 132 16.21 9.47 -3.17
CA ASP A 132 15.80 9.76 -4.54
C ASP A 132 15.53 8.45 -5.30
N ALA A 133 16.32 7.40 -5.06
CA ALA A 133 16.07 6.06 -5.61
C ALA A 133 14.75 5.45 -5.10
N ILE A 134 14.41 5.60 -3.80
CA ILE A 134 13.12 5.16 -3.27
C ILE A 134 11.96 5.97 -3.88
N ARG A 135 12.09 7.28 -4.03
CA ARG A 135 11.07 8.11 -4.69
C ARG A 135 10.87 7.71 -6.15
N LYS A 136 11.96 7.44 -6.87
CA LYS A 136 11.89 6.93 -8.24
C LYS A 136 11.18 5.59 -8.29
N LEU A 137 11.51 4.66 -7.38
CA LEU A 137 10.80 3.39 -7.25
C LEU A 137 9.29 3.61 -7.07
N GLN A 138 8.89 4.51 -6.15
CA GLN A 138 7.48 4.81 -5.92
C GLN A 138 6.80 5.34 -7.19
N MET A 139 7.43 6.24 -7.92
CA MET A 139 6.89 6.75 -9.20
C MET A 139 6.78 5.67 -10.26
N ASP A 140 7.81 4.85 -10.44
CA ASP A 140 7.82 3.75 -11.40
C ASP A 140 6.70 2.74 -11.09
N MET A 141 6.52 2.39 -9.81
CA MET A 141 5.46 1.46 -9.41
C MET A 141 4.06 2.06 -9.59
N LYS A 142 3.86 3.36 -9.31
CA LYS A 142 2.61 4.07 -9.64
C LYS A 142 2.28 4.00 -11.12
N ASN A 143 3.27 4.23 -11.97
CA ASN A 143 3.09 4.16 -13.43
C ASN A 143 2.76 2.73 -13.88
N LYS A 144 3.41 1.72 -13.31
CA LYS A 144 3.08 0.31 -13.58
C LYS A 144 1.66 -0.05 -13.15
N ILE A 145 1.24 0.39 -11.95
CA ILE A 145 -0.14 0.20 -11.47
C ILE A 145 -1.11 0.89 -12.43
N TRP A 146 -0.87 2.16 -12.76
CA TRP A 146 -1.74 2.92 -13.65
C TRP A 146 -1.91 2.25 -15.02
N SER A 147 -0.81 1.79 -15.61
CA SER A 147 -0.80 1.17 -16.95
C SER A 147 -1.23 -0.30 -16.95
N GLY A 148 -1.45 -0.91 -15.77
CA GLY A 148 -1.77 -2.33 -15.66
C GLY A 148 -0.58 -3.27 -15.92
N GLN A 149 0.65 -2.75 -15.82
CA GLN A 149 1.89 -3.54 -16.02
C GLN A 149 2.39 -4.21 -14.73
N VAL A 150 1.59 -4.21 -13.69
CA VAL A 150 1.84 -5.00 -12.48
C VAL A 150 1.36 -6.42 -12.67
N SER A 151 1.96 -7.37 -11.94
CA SER A 151 1.45 -8.74 -11.91
C SER A 151 0.00 -8.74 -11.45
N THR A 152 -0.91 -9.05 -12.38
CA THR A 152 -2.34 -9.13 -12.12
C THR A 152 -2.81 -10.56 -12.32
N THR A 153 -3.84 -10.97 -11.59
CA THR A 153 -4.59 -12.18 -11.93
C THR A 153 -5.39 -11.98 -13.22
N LYS A 154 -5.89 -13.05 -13.82
CA LYS A 154 -6.66 -13.03 -15.10
C LYS A 154 -7.81 -12.00 -15.18
N CYS A 155 -8.19 -11.38 -14.06
CA CYS A 155 -9.27 -10.39 -13.97
C CYS A 155 -8.78 -8.96 -13.70
N GLY A 156 -7.49 -8.64 -13.89
CA GLY A 156 -6.96 -7.29 -13.62
C GLY A 156 -6.73 -6.98 -12.12
N ARG A 157 -6.76 -7.98 -11.24
CA ARG A 157 -6.40 -7.79 -9.83
C ARG A 157 -4.91 -7.55 -9.69
N VAL A 158 -4.52 -6.60 -8.86
CA VAL A 158 -3.13 -6.49 -8.40
C VAL A 158 -2.82 -7.72 -7.56
N SER A 159 -1.87 -8.52 -7.94
CA SER A 159 -1.49 -9.77 -7.27
C SER A 159 -0.18 -9.59 -6.49
#